data_597e5df79d3b245c66b36cd89618943b
#
_entry.id   597e5df79d3b245c66b36cd89618943b
#
_cell.length_a   1.000
_cell.length_b   1.000
_cell.length_c   1.000
_cell.angle_alpha   90.00
_cell.angle_beta   90.00
_cell.angle_gamma   90.00
#
_symmetry.space_group_name_H-M   'P 1'
#
loop_
_entity.id
_entity.type
_entity.pdbx_description
1 polymer ?
#
loop_
_entity_poly.entity_id
_entity_poly.type
_entity_poly.pdbx_seq_one_letter_code
_entity_poly.pdbx_strand_id
1 'polypeptide(L)'
;MRVAYRHFQPVTVFYARGVGPYGQSAQHAWGAMVSWLDQHQARKRVKQAFGLFRDNPNTTAADLVRYDACIPVMLDADFPPAPGIGRQTLPGGAYAVHTHVGSYDELGGLLSHLHSRIVPERALCVDYDRPFMTVHLNDPAVTREVHRRTEVCVPVVPIAMPLPRNDAGRHAPDTAALARRLARAG
;
A
#
# COMPACT_ATOMS: atom_id res chain seq x y z
N MET A 1 16.77 -6.64 -8.39
CA MET A 1 15.94 -5.50 -7.91
C MET A 1 16.42 -5.05 -6.55
N ARG A 2 16.71 -3.76 -6.34
CA ARG A 2 17.03 -3.20 -5.02
C ARG A 2 15.73 -2.78 -4.33
N VAL A 3 15.49 -3.23 -3.10
CA VAL A 3 14.28 -2.95 -2.34
C VAL A 3 14.65 -2.27 -1.03
N ALA A 4 13.94 -1.20 -0.71
CA ALA A 4 13.98 -0.50 0.58
C ALA A 4 12.68 -0.78 1.35
N TYR A 5 12.72 -0.61 2.65
CA TYR A 5 11.51 -0.64 3.49
C TYR A 5 11.24 0.76 3.99
N ARG A 6 10.00 1.21 3.82
CA ARG A 6 9.56 2.53 4.24
C ARG A 6 8.30 2.45 5.06
N HIS A 7 8.18 3.32 6.03
CA HIS A 7 6.94 3.56 6.76
C HIS A 7 6.29 4.84 6.24
N PHE A 8 5.13 4.70 5.58
CA PHE A 8 4.35 5.85 5.14
C PHE A 8 3.42 6.30 6.27
N GLN A 9 3.28 7.62 6.43
CA GLN A 9 2.26 8.18 7.31
C GLN A 9 0.89 8.17 6.61
N PRO A 10 -0.22 8.09 7.34
CA PRO A 10 -1.54 8.29 6.77
C PRO A 10 -1.61 9.63 6.05
N VAL A 11 -2.23 9.64 4.86
CA VAL A 11 -2.39 10.87 4.08
C VAL A 11 -3.80 10.97 3.49
N THR A 12 -4.43 12.12 3.67
CA THR A 12 -5.71 12.41 3.02
C THR A 12 -5.45 12.87 1.59
N VAL A 13 -6.16 12.26 0.65
CA VAL A 13 -6.00 12.52 -0.79
C VAL A 13 -7.34 12.83 -1.46
N PHE A 14 -7.29 13.62 -2.53
CA PHE A 14 -8.29 13.60 -3.57
C PHE A 14 -8.01 12.42 -4.50
N TYR A 15 -9.04 11.77 -5.01
CA TYR A 15 -8.88 10.68 -5.97
C TYR A 15 -9.90 10.75 -7.10
N ALA A 16 -9.46 10.35 -8.29
CA ALA A 16 -10.31 9.99 -9.42
C ALA A 16 -10.21 8.48 -9.64
N ARG A 17 -11.34 7.82 -9.90
CA ARG A 17 -11.40 6.37 -10.09
C ARG A 17 -11.63 5.99 -11.53
N GLY A 18 -10.81 5.10 -12.05
CA GLY A 18 -11.06 4.35 -13.28
C GLY A 18 -11.48 2.91 -12.96
N VAL A 19 -12.35 2.35 -13.78
CA VAL A 19 -12.80 0.96 -13.70
C VAL A 19 -12.53 0.28 -15.04
N GLY A 20 -12.05 -0.97 -14.99
CA GLY A 20 -11.63 -1.73 -16.16
C GLY A 20 -10.17 -2.21 -16.05
N PRO A 21 -9.62 -2.83 -17.09
CA PRO A 21 -8.22 -3.28 -17.12
C PRO A 21 -7.27 -2.15 -16.72
N TYR A 22 -6.26 -2.43 -15.88
CA TYR A 22 -5.41 -1.41 -15.25
C TYR A 22 -4.80 -0.40 -16.23
N GLY A 23 -4.40 -0.82 -17.44
CA GLY A 23 -3.88 0.11 -18.46
C GLY A 23 -4.89 1.20 -18.83
N GLN A 24 -6.16 0.81 -19.03
CA GLN A 24 -7.23 1.74 -19.41
C GLN A 24 -7.76 2.52 -18.21
N SER A 25 -8.03 1.84 -17.10
CA SER A 25 -8.55 2.47 -15.88
C SER A 25 -7.59 3.50 -15.31
N ALA A 26 -6.27 3.25 -15.37
CA ALA A 26 -5.25 4.22 -14.98
C ALA A 26 -5.26 5.46 -15.89
N GLN A 27 -5.35 5.28 -17.21
CA GLN A 27 -5.43 6.41 -18.15
C GLN A 27 -6.67 7.28 -17.89
N HIS A 28 -7.84 6.65 -17.68
CA HIS A 28 -9.08 7.37 -17.37
C HIS A 28 -8.97 8.13 -16.04
N ALA A 29 -8.48 7.46 -14.98
CA ALA A 29 -8.33 8.08 -13.66
C ALA A 29 -7.36 9.28 -13.68
N TRP A 30 -6.19 9.12 -14.31
CA TRP A 30 -5.23 10.22 -14.45
C TRP A 30 -5.74 11.33 -15.36
N GLY A 31 -6.45 11.01 -16.45
CA GLY A 31 -7.09 12.00 -17.32
C GLY A 31 -8.07 12.87 -16.56
N ALA A 32 -8.96 12.27 -15.76
CA ALA A 32 -9.92 12.99 -14.94
C ALA A 32 -9.22 13.85 -13.86
N MET A 33 -8.20 13.30 -13.17
CA MET A 33 -7.44 14.01 -12.13
C MET A 33 -6.71 15.22 -12.71
N VAL A 34 -6.00 15.05 -13.84
CA VAL A 34 -5.26 16.14 -14.49
C VAL A 34 -6.20 17.22 -14.98
N SER A 35 -7.32 16.85 -15.62
CA SER A 35 -8.34 17.81 -16.08
C SER A 35 -8.88 18.64 -14.91
N TRP A 36 -9.19 18.00 -13.79
CA TRP A 36 -9.65 18.70 -12.59
C TRP A 36 -8.59 19.63 -12.00
N LEU A 37 -7.31 19.20 -11.94
CA LEU A 37 -6.21 20.05 -11.49
C LEU A 37 -5.98 21.27 -12.38
N ASP A 38 -6.10 21.10 -13.70
CA ASP A 38 -5.92 22.19 -14.67
C ASP A 38 -7.05 23.23 -14.55
N GLN A 39 -8.31 22.79 -14.37
CA GLN A 39 -9.46 23.67 -14.12
C GLN A 39 -9.26 24.55 -12.87
N HIS A 40 -8.55 24.02 -11.85
CA HIS A 40 -8.27 24.75 -10.61
C HIS A 40 -6.88 25.38 -10.57
N GLN A 41 -6.13 25.36 -11.68
CA GLN A 41 -4.75 25.88 -11.77
C GLN A 41 -3.81 25.30 -10.69
N ALA A 42 -4.10 24.06 -10.22
CA ALA A 42 -3.46 23.45 -9.08
C ALA A 42 -2.31 22.50 -9.44
N ARG A 43 -2.14 22.14 -10.71
CA ARG A 43 -1.19 21.12 -11.16
C ARG A 43 0.24 21.36 -10.69
N LYS A 44 0.73 22.62 -10.78
CA LYS A 44 2.10 22.98 -10.36
C LYS A 44 2.33 22.86 -8.85
N ARG A 45 1.28 22.78 -8.07
CA ARG A 45 1.33 22.62 -6.60
C ARG A 45 1.47 21.18 -6.17
N VAL A 46 1.16 20.21 -7.05
CA VAL A 46 1.29 18.79 -6.77
C VAL A 46 2.77 18.41 -6.69
N LYS A 47 3.22 18.02 -5.51
CA LYS A 47 4.60 17.57 -5.26
C LYS A 47 4.75 16.06 -5.31
N GLN A 48 3.65 15.34 -5.11
CA GLN A 48 3.62 13.90 -5.04
C GLN A 48 2.25 13.42 -5.53
N ALA A 49 2.23 12.28 -6.19
CA ALA A 49 1.01 11.66 -6.67
C ALA A 49 1.08 10.15 -6.45
N PHE A 50 -0.08 9.52 -6.23
CA PHE A 50 -0.17 8.08 -5.97
C PHE A 50 -1.10 7.42 -6.98
N GLY A 51 -0.72 6.23 -7.44
CA GLY A 51 -1.61 5.34 -8.16
C GLY A 51 -1.93 4.14 -7.28
N LEU A 52 -3.21 3.85 -7.05
CA LEU A 52 -3.63 2.76 -6.18
C LEU A 52 -4.23 1.62 -6.98
N PHE A 53 -3.71 0.43 -6.77
CA PHE A 53 -4.25 -0.82 -7.30
C PHE A 53 -5.18 -1.41 -6.26
N ARG A 54 -6.49 -1.31 -6.53
CA ARG A 54 -7.53 -1.65 -5.54
C ARG A 54 -7.88 -3.12 -5.52
N ASP A 55 -7.68 -3.80 -6.63
CA ASP A 55 -8.14 -5.16 -6.82
C ASP A 55 -7.01 -6.05 -7.33
N ASN A 56 -7.09 -7.34 -7.06
CA ASN A 56 -6.17 -8.31 -7.64
C ASN A 56 -6.68 -8.72 -9.03
N PRO A 57 -5.96 -8.41 -10.12
CA PRO A 57 -6.41 -8.69 -11.48
C PRO A 57 -6.50 -10.20 -11.80
N ASN A 58 -5.91 -11.07 -10.96
CA ASN A 58 -6.01 -12.51 -11.13
C ASN A 58 -7.28 -13.10 -10.54
N THR A 59 -7.99 -12.35 -9.68
CA THR A 59 -9.21 -12.83 -8.98
C THR A 59 -10.42 -11.94 -9.22
N THR A 60 -10.23 -10.74 -9.79
CA THR A 60 -11.30 -9.79 -10.12
C THR A 60 -11.49 -9.76 -11.63
N ALA A 61 -12.74 -9.80 -12.08
CA ALA A 61 -13.06 -9.68 -13.50
C ALA A 61 -12.50 -8.37 -14.07
N ALA A 62 -11.93 -8.41 -15.26
CA ALA A 62 -11.14 -7.32 -15.82
C ALA A 62 -11.93 -6.00 -15.95
N ASP A 63 -13.23 -6.09 -16.22
CA ASP A 63 -14.16 -4.95 -16.32
C ASP A 63 -14.55 -4.35 -14.96
N LEU A 64 -14.25 -5.02 -13.86
CA LEU A 64 -14.52 -4.58 -12.48
C LEU A 64 -13.28 -4.10 -11.73
N VAL A 65 -12.09 -4.26 -12.30
CA VAL A 65 -10.84 -3.84 -11.67
C VAL A 65 -10.82 -2.32 -11.53
N ARG A 66 -10.44 -1.83 -10.34
CA ARG A 66 -10.44 -0.42 -10.00
C ARG A 66 -9.03 0.12 -9.80
N TYR A 67 -8.81 1.31 -10.33
CA TYR A 67 -7.59 2.08 -10.13
C TYR A 67 -7.94 3.49 -9.67
N ASP A 68 -7.24 4.00 -8.64
CA ASP A 68 -7.40 5.38 -8.17
C ASP A 68 -6.14 6.20 -8.47
N ALA A 69 -6.29 7.28 -9.22
CA ALA A 69 -5.29 8.34 -9.34
C ALA A 69 -5.49 9.32 -8.18
N CYS A 70 -4.47 9.51 -7.34
CA CYS A 70 -4.59 10.25 -6.10
C CYS A 70 -3.54 11.36 -5.98
N ILE A 71 -3.93 12.48 -5.39
CA ILE A 71 -3.04 13.57 -4.96
C ILE A 71 -3.33 13.93 -3.50
N PRO A 72 -2.31 14.30 -2.70
CA PRO A 72 -2.52 14.78 -1.35
C PRO A 72 -3.44 16.00 -1.32
N VAL A 73 -4.31 16.07 -0.30
CA VAL A 73 -5.10 17.28 -0.06
C VAL A 73 -4.15 18.41 0.32
N MET A 74 -4.26 19.52 -0.39
CA MET A 74 -3.49 20.73 -0.11
C MET A 74 -4.23 21.55 0.96
N LEU A 75 -3.60 21.73 2.12
CA LEU A 75 -4.22 22.40 3.28
C LEU A 75 -4.60 23.86 3.02
N ASP A 76 -3.96 24.48 2.06
CA ASP A 76 -4.15 25.89 1.67
C ASP A 76 -5.10 26.08 0.46
N ALA A 77 -5.76 25.02 0.02
CA ALA A 77 -6.68 25.03 -1.11
C ALA A 77 -8.01 24.38 -0.75
N ASP A 78 -9.04 25.20 -0.73
CA ASP A 78 -10.42 24.73 -0.64
C ASP A 78 -10.93 24.46 -2.06
N PHE A 79 -10.95 23.20 -2.46
CA PHE A 79 -11.51 22.79 -3.73
C PHE A 79 -12.97 22.36 -3.53
N PRO A 80 -13.89 22.94 -4.32
CA PRO A 80 -15.29 22.53 -4.26
C PRO A 80 -15.43 21.06 -4.67
N PRO A 81 -16.46 20.37 -4.15
CA PRO A 81 -16.80 19.02 -4.62
C PRO A 81 -16.99 19.02 -6.14
N ALA A 82 -16.40 18.03 -6.81
CA ALA A 82 -16.51 17.88 -8.26
C ALA A 82 -16.97 16.46 -8.60
N PRO A 83 -17.84 16.27 -9.60
CA PRO A 83 -18.22 14.95 -10.07
C PRO A 83 -16.99 14.11 -10.43
N GLY A 84 -16.95 12.88 -9.97
CA GLY A 84 -15.85 11.96 -10.24
C GLY A 84 -14.58 12.18 -9.41
N ILE A 85 -14.52 13.20 -8.56
CA ILE A 85 -13.43 13.44 -7.63
C ILE A 85 -13.92 13.16 -6.20
N GLY A 86 -13.36 12.14 -5.59
CA GLY A 86 -13.64 11.79 -4.19
C GLY A 86 -12.51 12.20 -3.25
N ARG A 87 -12.75 12.03 -1.96
CA ARG A 87 -11.74 12.24 -0.90
C ARG A 87 -11.64 10.99 -0.05
N GLN A 88 -10.42 10.55 0.27
CA GLN A 88 -10.18 9.40 1.14
C GLN A 88 -8.87 9.57 1.91
N THR A 89 -8.70 8.82 2.99
CA THR A 89 -7.43 8.73 3.70
C THR A 89 -6.73 7.43 3.32
N LEU A 90 -5.52 7.53 2.80
CA LEU A 90 -4.66 6.38 2.59
C LEU A 90 -4.09 5.95 3.94
N PRO A 91 -4.21 4.67 4.33
CA PRO A 91 -3.63 4.20 5.56
C PRO A 91 -2.10 4.23 5.48
N GLY A 92 -1.47 4.63 6.58
CA GLY A 92 -0.03 4.51 6.72
C GLY A 92 0.42 3.06 6.91
N GLY A 93 1.71 2.86 7.15
CA GLY A 93 2.28 1.57 7.48
C GLY A 93 3.54 1.23 6.70
N ALA A 94 4.08 0.03 6.95
CA ALA A 94 5.29 -0.42 6.30
C ALA A 94 5.03 -0.93 4.88
N TYR A 95 5.93 -0.57 3.97
CA TYR A 95 5.92 -0.98 2.57
C TYR A 95 7.31 -1.45 2.12
N ALA A 96 7.35 -2.51 1.33
CA ALA A 96 8.51 -2.83 0.49
C ALA A 96 8.45 -1.96 -0.77
N VAL A 97 9.52 -1.23 -1.06
CA VAL A 97 9.55 -0.18 -2.07
C VAL A 97 10.71 -0.42 -3.03
N HIS A 98 10.42 -0.39 -4.32
CA HIS A 98 11.42 -0.35 -5.39
C HIS A 98 11.26 0.93 -6.20
N THR A 99 12.37 1.67 -6.39
CA THR A 99 12.37 2.85 -7.27
C THR A 99 12.70 2.41 -8.70
N HIS A 100 11.74 2.61 -9.59
CA HIS A 100 11.86 2.41 -11.03
C HIS A 100 12.19 3.72 -11.73
N VAL A 101 12.99 3.65 -12.78
CA VAL A 101 13.27 4.77 -13.70
C VAL A 101 12.98 4.28 -15.11
N GLY A 102 12.00 4.89 -15.78
CA GLY A 102 11.62 4.51 -17.14
C GLY A 102 10.12 4.53 -17.40
N SER A 103 9.66 3.65 -18.31
CA SER A 103 8.27 3.57 -18.74
C SER A 103 7.34 3.09 -17.65
N TYR A 104 6.11 3.61 -17.66
CA TYR A 104 5.04 3.12 -16.80
C TYR A 104 4.53 1.73 -17.19
N ASP A 105 4.80 1.27 -18.41
CA ASP A 105 4.40 -0.06 -18.88
C ASP A 105 5.08 -1.20 -18.09
N GLU A 106 6.24 -0.92 -17.50
CA GLU A 106 6.98 -1.87 -16.67
C GLU A 106 6.42 -2.01 -15.23
N LEU A 107 5.63 -1.05 -14.75
CA LEU A 107 5.20 -0.98 -13.34
C LEU A 107 4.40 -2.20 -12.90
N GLY A 108 3.54 -2.73 -13.76
CA GLY A 108 2.75 -3.93 -13.47
C GLY A 108 3.62 -5.17 -13.23
N GLY A 109 4.62 -5.38 -14.09
CA GLY A 109 5.59 -6.46 -13.95
C GLY A 109 6.45 -6.32 -12.70
N LEU A 110 6.91 -5.11 -12.40
CA LEU A 110 7.71 -4.81 -11.20
C LEU A 110 6.90 -5.03 -9.93
N LEU A 111 5.64 -4.61 -9.91
CA LEU A 111 4.73 -4.82 -8.78
C LEU A 111 4.50 -6.32 -8.54
N SER A 112 4.22 -7.07 -9.60
CA SER A 112 4.04 -8.53 -9.52
C SER A 112 5.30 -9.22 -9.02
N HIS A 113 6.48 -8.85 -9.50
CA HIS A 113 7.76 -9.41 -9.07
C HIS A 113 8.05 -9.10 -7.59
N LEU A 114 7.85 -7.85 -7.16
CA LEU A 114 8.04 -7.42 -5.77
C LEU A 114 7.09 -8.20 -4.83
N HIS A 115 5.83 -8.34 -5.22
CA HIS A 115 4.80 -9.07 -4.47
C HIS A 115 5.09 -10.57 -4.37
N SER A 116 5.33 -11.25 -5.49
CA SER A 116 5.35 -12.72 -5.57
C SER A 116 6.70 -13.35 -5.24
N ARG A 117 7.78 -12.59 -5.35
CA ARG A 117 9.15 -13.10 -5.17
C ARG A 117 9.88 -12.44 -4.02
N ILE A 118 10.00 -11.11 -4.04
CA ILE A 118 10.89 -10.41 -3.12
C ILE A 118 10.33 -10.37 -1.70
N VAL A 119 9.04 -10.08 -1.53
CA VAL A 119 8.43 -10.00 -0.18
C VAL A 119 8.49 -11.34 0.54
N PRO A 120 8.10 -12.49 -0.05
CA PRO A 120 8.23 -13.80 0.60
C PRO A 120 9.67 -14.20 0.94
N GLU A 121 10.64 -13.88 0.06
CA GLU A 121 12.07 -14.19 0.30
C GLU A 121 12.66 -13.43 1.50
N ARG A 122 11.98 -12.41 2.01
CA ARG A 122 12.43 -11.55 3.12
C ARG A 122 11.73 -11.82 4.44
N ALA A 123 11.07 -12.96 4.58
CA ALA A 123 10.28 -13.32 5.77
C ALA A 123 9.22 -12.26 6.13
N LEU A 124 8.59 -11.69 5.10
CA LEU A 124 7.51 -10.72 5.22
C LEU A 124 6.24 -11.30 4.59
N CYS A 125 5.09 -10.90 5.12
CA CYS A 125 3.79 -11.14 4.53
C CYS A 125 3.27 -9.89 3.85
N VAL A 126 2.55 -10.08 2.75
CA VAL A 126 1.79 -8.99 2.13
C VAL A 126 0.59 -8.68 3.00
N ASP A 127 0.36 -7.41 3.25
CA ASP A 127 -0.83 -6.91 3.94
C ASP A 127 -1.89 -6.50 2.92
N TYR A 128 -2.85 -7.39 2.67
CA TYR A 128 -3.92 -7.14 1.69
C TYR A 128 -5.01 -6.16 2.16
N ASP A 129 -4.99 -5.73 3.43
CA ASP A 129 -5.92 -4.72 3.93
C ASP A 129 -5.50 -3.31 3.48
N ARG A 130 -4.25 -3.15 3.03
CA ARG A 130 -3.71 -1.91 2.47
C ARG A 130 -3.52 -2.01 0.96
N PRO A 131 -3.71 -0.90 0.21
CA PRO A 131 -3.57 -0.92 -1.24
C PRO A 131 -2.11 -1.09 -1.66
N PHE A 132 -1.89 -1.82 -2.74
CA PHE A 132 -0.67 -1.71 -3.53
C PHE A 132 -0.68 -0.35 -4.20
N MET A 133 0.48 0.31 -4.27
CA MET A 133 0.51 1.65 -4.82
C MET A 133 1.79 1.94 -5.61
N THR A 134 1.69 2.92 -6.48
CA THR A 134 2.84 3.62 -7.03
C THR A 134 2.92 5.02 -6.47
N VAL A 135 4.14 5.55 -6.30
CA VAL A 135 4.39 6.94 -5.91
C VAL A 135 5.14 7.59 -7.06
N HIS A 136 4.51 8.55 -7.72
CA HIS A 136 5.12 9.31 -8.81
C HIS A 136 5.96 10.45 -8.23
N LEU A 137 7.26 10.42 -8.50
CA LEU A 137 8.25 11.34 -7.91
C LEU A 137 8.54 12.55 -8.79
N ASN A 138 8.05 12.56 -10.02
CA ASN A 138 8.15 13.70 -10.94
C ASN A 138 6.94 13.76 -11.87
N ASP A 139 6.69 14.96 -12.40
CA ASP A 139 5.57 15.20 -13.31
C ASP A 139 5.88 14.61 -14.70
N PRO A 140 5.09 13.64 -15.20
CA PRO A 140 5.29 13.04 -16.51
C PRO A 140 5.09 14.01 -17.68
N ALA A 141 4.40 15.14 -17.48
CA ALA A 141 4.18 16.12 -18.52
C ALA A 141 5.44 16.91 -18.90
N VAL A 142 6.39 17.03 -17.96
CA VAL A 142 7.64 17.79 -18.15
C VAL A 142 8.88 16.90 -18.05
N THR A 143 8.70 15.62 -17.74
CA THR A 143 9.80 14.65 -17.58
C THR A 143 9.79 13.66 -18.73
N ARG A 144 10.91 13.57 -19.46
CA ARG A 144 11.09 12.55 -20.51
C ARG A 144 10.93 11.15 -19.90
N GLU A 145 10.31 10.24 -20.65
CA GLU A 145 9.99 8.89 -20.18
C GLU A 145 11.18 8.18 -19.51
N VAL A 146 12.35 8.22 -20.15
CA VAL A 146 13.58 7.60 -19.64
C VAL A 146 14.08 8.16 -18.30
N HIS A 147 13.52 9.30 -17.85
CA HIS A 147 13.85 9.95 -16.58
C HIS A 147 12.68 9.96 -15.59
N ARG A 148 11.54 9.35 -15.95
CA ARG A 148 10.41 9.22 -15.03
C ARG A 148 10.82 8.34 -13.86
N ARG A 149 10.56 8.80 -12.66
CA ARG A 149 10.86 8.08 -11.42
C ARG A 149 9.58 7.74 -10.70
N THR A 150 9.39 6.44 -10.46
CA THR A 150 8.20 5.93 -9.80
C THR A 150 8.61 4.88 -8.76
N GLU A 151 8.10 5.01 -7.56
CA GLU A 151 8.24 3.96 -6.55
C GLU A 151 7.08 2.98 -6.69
N VAL A 152 7.41 1.69 -6.72
CA VAL A 152 6.46 0.58 -6.68
C VAL A 152 6.44 0.08 -5.24
N CYS A 153 5.26 0.06 -4.62
CA CYS A 153 5.12 -0.15 -3.18
C CYS A 153 4.14 -1.31 -2.90
N VAL A 154 4.62 -2.34 -2.21
CA VAL A 154 3.81 -3.46 -1.71
C VAL A 154 3.72 -3.35 -0.19
N PRO A 155 2.51 -3.30 0.39
CA PRO A 155 2.33 -3.21 1.83
C PRO A 155 2.76 -4.52 2.50
N VAL A 156 3.49 -4.42 3.61
CA VAL A 156 4.09 -5.58 4.28
C VAL A 156 3.92 -5.54 5.78
N VAL A 157 3.81 -6.73 6.36
CA VAL A 157 3.90 -6.97 7.81
C VAL A 157 4.94 -8.06 8.06
N PRO A 158 5.63 -8.07 9.22
CA PRO A 158 6.45 -9.18 9.62
C PRO A 158 5.63 -10.47 9.68
N ILE A 159 6.23 -11.59 9.28
CA ILE A 159 5.64 -12.90 9.59
C ILE A 159 5.57 -13.00 11.11
N ALA A 160 4.35 -13.14 11.65
CA ALA A 160 4.17 -13.39 13.08
C ALA A 160 4.86 -14.73 13.39
N MET A 161 6.02 -14.69 14.02
CA MET A 161 6.61 -15.90 14.59
C MET A 161 5.63 -16.39 15.67
N PRO A 162 5.23 -17.68 15.65
CA PRO A 162 4.47 -18.22 16.76
C PRO A 162 5.30 -17.97 18.03
N LEU A 163 4.70 -17.31 19.00
CA LEU A 163 5.32 -17.14 20.30
C LEU A 163 5.78 -18.54 20.76
N PRO A 164 7.00 -18.72 21.28
CA PRO A 164 7.42 -19.97 21.83
C PRO A 164 6.35 -20.37 22.84
N ARG A 165 5.76 -21.57 22.66
CA ARG A 165 4.82 -22.09 23.63
C ARG A 165 5.59 -22.14 24.94
N ASN A 166 5.17 -21.35 25.90
CA ASN A 166 5.64 -21.46 27.26
C ASN A 166 5.13 -22.80 27.80
N ASP A 167 5.92 -23.86 27.61
CA ASP A 167 5.73 -25.17 28.24
C ASP A 167 5.98 -25.09 29.78
N ALA A 168 6.13 -23.88 30.33
CA ALA A 168 6.22 -23.64 31.77
C ALA A 168 4.93 -23.96 32.56
N GLY A 169 3.87 -24.46 31.89
CA GLY A 169 2.58 -24.80 32.51
C GLY A 169 2.43 -26.25 33.00
N ARG A 170 3.48 -27.09 32.98
CA ARG A 170 3.35 -28.49 33.44
C ARG A 170 4.11 -28.85 34.73
N HIS A 171 4.42 -27.88 35.54
CA HIS A 171 4.79 -28.11 36.94
C HIS A 171 4.01 -27.16 37.85
N ALA A 172 2.69 -27.33 37.87
CA ALA A 172 1.97 -26.96 39.07
C ALA A 172 2.42 -27.89 40.20
N PRO A 173 2.98 -27.40 41.30
CA PRO A 173 3.31 -28.24 42.42
C PRO A 173 2.03 -28.94 42.89
N ASP A 174 2.08 -30.26 43.00
CA ASP A 174 0.97 -31.07 43.50
C ASP A 174 0.65 -30.63 44.94
N THR A 175 -0.24 -29.69 45.08
CA THR A 175 -0.75 -29.13 46.35
C THR A 175 -1.42 -30.22 47.20
N ALA A 176 -1.87 -31.32 46.58
CA ALA A 176 -2.38 -32.49 47.27
C ALA A 176 -1.29 -33.31 47.99
N ALA A 177 -0.08 -33.33 47.43
CA ALA A 177 1.07 -33.99 48.06
C ALA A 177 1.56 -33.21 49.31
N LEU A 178 1.50 -31.86 49.27
CA LEU A 178 1.88 -31.03 50.39
C LEU A 178 0.86 -31.16 51.57
N ALA A 179 -0.43 -31.20 51.27
CA ALA A 179 -1.49 -31.41 52.24
C ALA A 179 -1.41 -32.76 52.97
N ARG A 180 -1.02 -33.83 52.26
CA ARG A 180 -0.82 -35.17 52.85
C ARG A 180 0.42 -35.27 53.73
N ARG A 181 1.44 -34.48 53.52
CA ARG A 181 2.64 -34.40 54.41
C ARG A 181 2.36 -33.66 55.69
N LEU A 182 1.53 -32.61 55.65
CA LEU A 182 1.15 -31.83 56.85
C LEU A 182 0.18 -32.63 57.76
N ALA A 183 -0.68 -33.47 57.21
CA ALA A 183 -1.64 -34.27 57.95
C ALA A 183 -1.00 -35.50 58.67
N ARG A 184 0.27 -35.80 58.43
CA ARG A 184 1.03 -36.93 59.09
C ARG A 184 1.99 -36.45 60.19
N ALA A 185 2.11 -35.17 60.45
CA ALA A 185 3.02 -34.56 61.40
C ALA A 185 2.34 -33.94 62.65
N GLY A 186 1.04 -34.31 62.88
CA GLY A 186 0.25 -33.93 64.05
C GLY A 186 -0.22 -35.12 64.83
#